data_92a5cc149d8ccaf901914e22fabb9521
#
_entry.id   92a5cc149d8ccaf901914e22fabb9521
#
_cell.length_a   1.000
_cell.length_b   1.000
_cell.length_c   1.000
_cell.angle_alpha   90.00
_cell.angle_beta   90.00
_cell.angle_gamma   90.00
#
_symmetry.space_group_name_H-M   'P 1'
#
loop_
_entity.id
_entity.type
_entity.pdbx_description
1 polymer ?
#
loop_
_entity_poly.entity_id
_entity_poly.type
_entity_poly.pdbx_seq_one_letter_code
_entity_poly.pdbx_strand_id
1 'polypeptide(L)'
;VIPYMFLLEMTTTLYAPFSTREEQRQKTIAAQRGTQIEDNRYLRAKTRGNYMEPACLEFGADTIQTIAGDMNVSWSIPDDADRYPELKIAASCDAHITVDGKINIQHPDGRVISVSGDGVMEAKTDASSDGEPRLDQIIQLNTQMACSGRDWGVIVKYGKSHYFSVWPYHFDQELWDITKTAITEFWDKVENDIPYDPIEVKKPEPIELETFINDKDTTKHIHRLAKNIKKHRKNAETEKKLADDAKQQIEDYFNALEIKSATVRSHYKKDKIKISLQEVVTKSKPEHTVPAKPSSSYNKLVIEEVTNE
;
A
#
# COMPACT_ATOMS: atom_id res chain seq x y z
N VAL A 1 3.06 2.67 23.16
CA VAL A 1 2.40 3.46 22.12
C VAL A 1 2.37 2.64 20.86
N ILE A 2 1.19 2.32 20.34
CA ILE A 2 1.03 1.60 19.08
C ILE A 2 1.12 2.60 17.95
N PRO A 3 2.03 2.43 16.96
CA PRO A 3 2.01 3.24 15.75
C PRO A 3 0.66 3.05 15.03
N TYR A 4 0.14 4.11 14.46
CA TYR A 4 -1.17 4.20 13.81
C TYR A 4 -1.49 3.07 12.80
N MET A 5 -0.53 2.58 12.01
CA MET A 5 -0.74 1.44 11.08
C MET A 5 -1.34 0.18 11.73
N PHE A 6 -1.28 0.06 13.05
CA PHE A 6 -1.85 -1.03 13.81
C PHE A 6 -3.38 -0.97 13.95
N LEU A 7 -3.96 0.23 14.03
CA LEU A 7 -5.40 0.40 14.20
C LEU A 7 -6.20 -0.08 12.99
N LEU A 8 -5.67 0.16 11.82
CA LEU A 8 -6.26 -0.23 10.55
C LEU A 8 -6.50 -1.73 10.41
N GLU A 9 -5.56 -2.51 10.89
CA GLU A 9 -5.61 -3.96 10.78
C GLU A 9 -6.50 -4.60 11.85
N MET A 10 -6.82 -3.85 12.89
CA MET A 10 -7.67 -4.32 13.99
C MET A 10 -9.15 -4.23 13.68
N THR A 11 -9.58 -3.27 12.88
CA THR A 11 -10.99 -2.99 12.62
C THR A 11 -11.54 -3.68 11.38
N THR A 12 -10.69 -4.15 10.47
CA THR A 12 -11.16 -4.76 9.21
C THR A 12 -10.61 -6.17 9.01
N THR A 13 -11.44 -7.16 9.20
CA THR A 13 -11.15 -8.55 8.83
C THR A 13 -11.05 -8.78 7.31
N LEU A 14 -11.56 -7.83 6.51
CA LEU A 14 -11.65 -7.93 5.05
C LEU A 14 -10.56 -7.16 4.28
N TYR A 15 -9.86 -6.23 4.93
CA TYR A 15 -8.88 -5.36 4.30
C TYR A 15 -7.67 -5.13 5.21
N ALA A 16 -6.87 -6.15 5.46
CA ALA A 16 -5.54 -5.99 6.02
C ALA A 16 -4.53 -5.92 4.86
N PRO A 17 -4.25 -4.74 4.27
CA PRO A 17 -3.40 -4.66 3.08
C PRO A 17 -1.94 -5.02 3.36
N PHE A 18 -1.51 -5.04 4.62
CA PHE A 18 -0.10 -5.11 4.98
C PHE A 18 0.27 -6.21 5.98
N SER A 19 -0.60 -6.57 6.93
CA SER A 19 -0.39 -7.68 7.86
C SER A 19 -1.69 -8.10 8.56
N THR A 20 -1.69 -9.30 9.16
CA THR A 20 -2.83 -9.79 9.93
C THR A 20 -2.83 -9.23 11.36
N ARG A 21 -3.98 -9.28 12.05
CA ARG A 21 -4.08 -8.90 13.49
C ARG A 21 -3.08 -9.67 14.34
N GLU A 22 -2.91 -10.97 14.07
CA GLU A 22 -1.97 -11.82 14.81
C GLU A 22 -0.51 -11.43 14.53
N GLU A 23 -0.14 -11.14 13.28
CA GLU A 23 1.19 -10.62 12.96
C GLU A 23 1.48 -9.31 13.70
N GLN A 24 0.49 -8.42 13.82
CA GLN A 24 0.66 -7.17 14.55
C GLN A 24 0.77 -7.39 16.06
N ARG A 25 -0.05 -8.28 16.62
CA ARG A 25 0.06 -8.66 18.02
C ARG A 25 1.48 -9.16 18.33
N GLN A 26 2.00 -10.08 17.51
CA GLN A 26 3.36 -10.62 17.67
C GLN A 26 4.45 -9.55 17.54
N LYS A 27 4.32 -8.62 16.56
CA LYS A 27 5.23 -7.49 16.43
C LYS A 27 5.21 -6.59 17.67
N THR A 28 4.04 -6.32 18.23
CA THR A 28 3.89 -5.50 19.43
C THR A 28 4.54 -6.16 20.64
N ILE A 29 4.30 -7.45 20.86
CA ILE A 29 4.94 -8.23 21.94
C ILE A 29 6.47 -8.27 21.76
N ALA A 30 6.96 -8.49 20.54
CA ALA A 30 8.37 -8.45 20.24
C ALA A 30 9.01 -7.10 20.54
N ALA A 31 8.33 -5.99 20.16
CA ALA A 31 8.78 -4.64 20.46
C ALA A 31 8.83 -4.34 21.96
N GLN A 32 7.84 -4.81 22.73
CA GLN A 32 7.85 -4.72 24.21
C GLN A 32 9.04 -5.47 24.83
N ARG A 33 9.49 -6.57 24.20
CA ARG A 33 10.66 -7.37 24.61
C ARG A 33 11.98 -6.80 24.05
N GLY A 34 11.96 -5.64 23.39
CA GLY A 34 13.15 -5.00 22.80
C GLY A 34 13.60 -5.60 21.45
N THR A 35 12.77 -6.41 20.82
CA THR A 35 13.06 -7.03 19.52
C THR A 35 12.28 -6.30 18.41
N GLN A 36 12.99 -5.73 17.42
CA GLN A 36 12.33 -5.15 16.25
C GLN A 36 12.23 -6.18 15.12
N ILE A 37 11.02 -6.34 14.57
CA ILE A 37 10.80 -7.12 13.35
C ILE A 37 10.76 -6.13 12.18
N GLU A 38 11.84 -6.08 11.38
CA GLU A 38 11.87 -5.24 10.18
C GLU A 38 10.90 -5.78 9.12
N ASP A 39 10.02 -4.91 8.62
CA ASP A 39 9.14 -5.20 7.50
C ASP A 39 9.53 -4.32 6.30
N ASN A 40 10.21 -4.92 5.34
CA ASN A 40 10.64 -4.24 4.11
C ASN A 40 9.66 -4.46 2.94
N ARG A 41 8.51 -5.07 3.19
CA ARG A 41 7.43 -5.15 2.19
C ARG A 41 6.97 -3.72 1.87
N TYR A 42 6.63 -3.45 0.66
CA TYR A 42 6.10 -2.13 0.23
C TYR A 42 7.05 -0.92 0.28
N LEU A 43 8.36 -1.13 0.39
CA LEU A 43 9.35 -0.04 0.42
C LEU A 43 9.14 0.99 -0.71
N ARG A 44 8.82 0.54 -1.93
CA ARG A 44 8.57 1.44 -3.08
C ARG A 44 7.31 2.29 -2.90
N ALA A 45 6.24 1.72 -2.35
CA ALA A 45 5.00 2.46 -2.09
C ALA A 45 5.22 3.50 -1.00
N LYS A 46 5.93 3.14 0.08
CA LYS A 46 6.31 4.06 1.15
C LYS A 46 7.19 5.20 0.63
N THR A 47 8.21 4.89 -0.17
CA THR A 47 9.09 5.91 -0.77
C THR A 47 8.28 6.90 -1.61
N ARG A 48 7.38 6.40 -2.48
CA ARG A 48 6.51 7.26 -3.29
C ARG A 48 5.61 8.12 -2.40
N GLY A 49 5.02 7.56 -1.35
CA GLY A 49 4.22 8.28 -0.37
C GLY A 49 4.98 9.47 0.19
N ASN A 50 6.15 9.24 0.74
CA ASN A 50 6.99 10.29 1.34
C ASN A 50 7.34 11.43 0.37
N TYR A 51 7.57 11.12 -0.93
CA TYR A 51 7.84 12.16 -1.93
C TYR A 51 6.59 12.96 -2.33
N MET A 52 5.42 12.35 -2.29
CA MET A 52 4.17 13.00 -2.70
C MET A 52 3.42 13.68 -1.56
N GLU A 53 3.73 13.35 -0.32
CA GLU A 53 3.07 13.89 0.87
C GLU A 53 3.12 15.42 0.93
N PRO A 54 4.29 16.10 0.77
CA PRO A 54 4.31 17.56 0.78
C PRO A 54 3.40 18.19 -0.29
N ALA A 55 3.40 17.63 -1.50
CA ALA A 55 2.56 18.13 -2.59
C ALA A 55 1.05 17.93 -2.30
N CYS A 56 0.68 16.82 -1.65
CA CYS A 56 -0.70 16.61 -1.19
C CYS A 56 -1.09 17.66 -0.14
N LEU A 57 -0.24 17.92 0.85
CA LEU A 57 -0.52 18.86 1.92
C LEU A 57 -0.64 20.30 1.39
N GLU A 58 0.28 20.73 0.54
CA GLU A 58 0.21 22.04 -0.13
C GLU A 58 -1.07 22.19 -0.94
N PHE A 59 -1.40 21.21 -1.79
CA PHE A 59 -2.64 21.22 -2.57
C PHE A 59 -3.89 21.28 -1.67
N GLY A 60 -3.90 20.53 -0.56
CA GLY A 60 -5.01 20.54 0.38
C GLY A 60 -5.19 21.90 1.03
N ALA A 61 -4.10 22.50 1.52
CA ALA A 61 -4.12 23.82 2.14
C ALA A 61 -4.55 24.91 1.16
N ASP A 62 -4.01 24.92 -0.06
CA ASP A 62 -4.39 25.88 -1.12
C ASP A 62 -5.87 25.77 -1.52
N THR A 63 -6.37 24.53 -1.59
CA THR A 63 -7.78 24.27 -1.88
C THR A 63 -8.67 24.84 -0.77
N ILE A 64 -8.33 24.58 0.49
CA ILE A 64 -9.07 25.08 1.65
C ILE A 64 -8.98 26.61 1.73
N GLN A 65 -7.80 27.20 1.50
CA GLN A 65 -7.63 28.66 1.44
C GLN A 65 -8.49 29.28 0.32
N THR A 66 -8.55 28.65 -0.85
CA THR A 66 -9.38 29.12 -1.96
C THR A 66 -10.88 29.14 -1.58
N ILE A 67 -11.34 28.11 -0.86
CA ILE A 67 -12.72 28.02 -0.36
C ILE A 67 -12.96 29.04 0.75
N ALA A 68 -11.99 29.27 1.61
CA ALA A 68 -12.05 30.20 2.73
C ALA A 68 -12.07 31.67 2.27
N GLY A 69 -11.54 31.97 1.07
CA GLY A 69 -11.45 33.32 0.54
C GLY A 69 -10.55 34.21 1.41
N ASP A 70 -11.14 35.30 1.97
CA ASP A 70 -10.41 36.26 2.81
C ASP A 70 -10.18 35.76 4.25
N MET A 71 -10.76 34.63 4.66
CA MET A 71 -10.50 34.03 5.97
C MET A 71 -9.09 33.43 6.00
N ASN A 72 -8.44 33.54 7.15
CA ASN A 72 -7.10 33.01 7.31
C ASN A 72 -7.14 31.47 7.44
N VAL A 73 -6.28 30.81 6.68
CA VAL A 73 -6.01 29.36 6.80
C VAL A 73 -4.54 29.17 7.14
N SER A 74 -4.27 28.45 8.20
CA SER A 74 -2.90 28.11 8.57
C SER A 74 -2.77 26.59 8.73
N TRP A 75 -1.58 26.07 8.45
CA TRP A 75 -1.30 24.66 8.65
C TRP A 75 0.15 24.44 9.08
N SER A 76 0.40 23.34 9.75
CA SER A 76 1.72 22.96 10.21
C SER A 76 1.86 21.44 10.32
N ILE A 77 3.08 20.95 10.13
CA ILE A 77 3.42 19.56 10.39
C ILE A 77 3.70 19.43 11.89
N PRO A 78 3.01 18.54 12.61
CA PRO A 78 3.25 18.37 14.04
C PRO A 78 4.63 17.71 14.31
N ASP A 79 5.33 18.18 15.34
CA ASP A 79 6.62 17.61 15.74
C ASP A 79 6.46 16.23 16.40
N ASP A 80 5.35 16.00 17.08
CA ASP A 80 5.05 14.78 17.83
C ASP A 80 3.67 14.19 17.43
N ALA A 81 3.52 12.89 17.65
CA ALA A 81 2.24 12.23 17.50
C ALA A 81 1.26 12.63 18.59
N ASP A 82 0.02 12.89 18.22
CA ASP A 82 -1.10 13.08 19.15
C ASP A 82 -1.39 11.78 19.92
N ARG A 83 -1.72 11.86 21.21
CA ARG A 83 -1.81 10.71 22.10
C ARG A 83 -3.19 10.57 22.71
N TYR A 84 -3.65 9.34 22.82
CA TYR A 84 -4.83 8.96 23.59
C TYR A 84 -4.40 7.97 24.69
N PRO A 85 -3.95 8.49 25.86
CA PRO A 85 -3.28 7.66 26.88
C PRO A 85 -4.13 6.53 27.43
N GLU A 86 -5.45 6.73 27.56
CA GLU A 86 -6.39 5.74 28.09
C GLU A 86 -6.45 4.47 27.26
N LEU A 87 -6.21 4.60 25.96
CA LEU A 87 -6.17 3.46 25.03
C LEU A 87 -4.74 3.06 24.65
N LYS A 88 -3.73 3.70 25.23
CA LYS A 88 -2.30 3.44 24.93
C LYS A 88 -1.97 3.54 23.45
N ILE A 89 -2.57 4.50 22.75
CA ILE A 89 -2.33 4.74 21.32
C ILE A 89 -1.76 6.14 21.08
N ALA A 90 -1.12 6.30 19.94
CA ALA A 90 -0.75 7.58 19.37
C ALA A 90 -1.01 7.56 17.86
N ALA A 91 -1.43 8.68 17.33
CA ALA A 91 -1.66 8.88 15.91
C ALA A 91 -0.81 10.05 15.41
N SER A 92 0.01 9.82 14.39
CA SER A 92 0.69 10.87 13.66
C SER A 92 -0.19 11.27 12.49
N CYS A 93 -0.64 12.52 12.45
CA CYS A 93 -1.24 13.09 11.25
C CYS A 93 -0.15 13.76 10.41
N ASP A 94 -0.39 13.88 9.12
CA ASP A 94 0.60 14.49 8.22
C ASP A 94 0.63 16.01 8.40
N ALA A 95 -0.51 16.64 8.73
CA ALA A 95 -0.55 18.04 9.15
C ALA A 95 -1.77 18.39 10.02
N HIS A 96 -1.62 19.44 10.82
CA HIS A 96 -2.73 20.18 11.44
C HIS A 96 -3.12 21.35 10.55
N ILE A 97 -4.39 21.68 10.49
CA ILE A 97 -4.92 22.81 9.74
C ILE A 97 -5.90 23.58 10.60
N THR A 98 -5.90 24.92 10.51
CA THR A 98 -6.82 25.80 11.23
C THR A 98 -7.49 26.75 10.24
N VAL A 99 -8.78 26.94 10.37
CA VAL A 99 -9.57 27.89 9.59
C VAL A 99 -10.23 28.91 10.51
N ASP A 100 -9.91 30.19 10.32
CA ASP A 100 -10.49 31.29 11.10
C ASP A 100 -11.91 31.61 10.59
N GLY A 101 -12.88 30.83 11.03
CA GLY A 101 -14.28 31.00 10.67
C GLY A 101 -14.90 29.73 10.12
N LYS A 102 -16.14 29.87 9.61
CA LYS A 102 -16.89 28.71 9.10
C LYS A 102 -16.84 28.67 7.58
N ILE A 103 -16.38 27.55 7.05
CA ILE A 103 -16.36 27.29 5.60
C ILE A 103 -17.15 26.02 5.26
N ASN A 104 -17.54 25.91 3.99
CA ASN A 104 -18.24 24.77 3.44
C ASN A 104 -17.38 24.09 2.38
N ILE A 105 -16.89 22.91 2.67
CA ILE A 105 -16.08 22.12 1.73
C ILE A 105 -17.00 21.13 1.03
N GLN A 106 -17.02 21.15 -0.29
CA GLN A 106 -17.79 20.18 -1.06
C GLN A 106 -17.08 18.83 -1.09
N HIS A 107 -17.73 17.81 -0.58
CA HIS A 107 -17.27 16.43 -0.72
C HIS A 107 -17.49 15.97 -2.18
N PRO A 108 -16.60 15.18 -2.79
CA PRO A 108 -16.73 14.75 -4.19
C PRO A 108 -18.00 13.97 -4.53
N ASP A 109 -18.70 13.39 -3.56
CA ASP A 109 -20.01 12.76 -3.75
C ASP A 109 -21.19 13.75 -3.77
N GLY A 110 -20.93 15.06 -3.62
CA GLY A 110 -21.91 16.13 -3.66
C GLY A 110 -22.38 16.59 -2.28
N ARG A 111 -22.05 15.93 -1.18
CA ARG A 111 -22.33 16.42 0.17
C ARG A 111 -21.52 17.68 0.47
N VAL A 112 -22.03 18.52 1.35
CA VAL A 112 -21.34 19.71 1.85
C VAL A 112 -20.98 19.48 3.32
N ILE A 113 -19.70 19.57 3.63
CA ILE A 113 -19.16 19.44 4.98
C ILE A 113 -18.79 20.83 5.49
N SER A 114 -19.47 21.28 6.57
CA SER A 114 -19.28 22.60 7.15
C SER A 114 -18.28 22.50 8.30
N VAL A 115 -17.13 23.17 8.20
CA VAL A 115 -16.03 23.08 9.16
C VAL A 115 -15.60 24.45 9.66
N SER A 116 -14.96 24.47 10.85
CA SER A 116 -14.35 25.69 11.44
C SER A 116 -13.31 25.30 12.46
N GLY A 117 -12.38 26.22 12.78
CA GLY A 117 -11.33 25.98 13.76
C GLY A 117 -10.33 24.91 13.31
N ASP A 118 -9.86 24.12 14.29
CA ASP A 118 -8.76 23.18 14.11
C ASP A 118 -9.21 21.86 13.49
N GLY A 119 -8.49 21.41 12.48
CA GLY A 119 -8.70 20.15 11.77
C GLY A 119 -7.41 19.36 11.55
N VAL A 120 -7.54 18.21 10.92
CA VAL A 120 -6.43 17.30 10.54
C VAL A 120 -6.34 17.18 9.02
N MET A 121 -5.15 17.16 8.46
CA MET A 121 -4.91 16.75 7.07
C MET A 121 -4.11 15.46 7.03
N GLU A 122 -4.57 14.55 6.16
CA GLU A 122 -3.91 13.28 5.88
C GLU A 122 -3.66 13.15 4.37
N ALA A 123 -2.42 12.90 3.98
CA ALA A 123 -2.02 12.72 2.59
C ALA A 123 -2.07 11.26 2.17
N LYS A 124 -2.67 10.96 1.03
CA LYS A 124 -2.73 9.61 0.48
C LYS A 124 -2.35 9.54 -0.99
N THR A 125 -1.57 8.54 -1.35
CA THR A 125 -1.30 8.22 -2.75
C THR A 125 -1.92 6.88 -3.10
N ASP A 126 -2.80 6.86 -4.11
CA ASP A 126 -3.47 5.64 -4.55
C ASP A 126 -3.34 5.47 -6.07
N ALA A 127 -2.44 4.60 -6.51
CA ALA A 127 -2.25 4.30 -7.93
C ALA A 127 -3.36 3.43 -8.53
N SER A 128 -4.31 2.97 -7.73
CA SER A 128 -5.37 2.05 -8.18
C SER A 128 -6.71 2.72 -8.40
N SER A 129 -6.98 3.86 -7.74
CA SER A 129 -8.29 4.51 -7.71
C SER A 129 -8.21 6.02 -7.58
N ASP A 130 -9.14 6.71 -8.28
CA ASP A 130 -9.44 8.14 -8.08
C ASP A 130 -10.69 8.34 -7.22
N GLY A 131 -11.36 7.26 -6.84
CA GLY A 131 -12.59 7.29 -6.06
C GLY A 131 -12.37 7.60 -4.58
N GLU A 132 -13.41 7.44 -3.81
CA GLU A 132 -13.43 7.68 -2.37
C GLU A 132 -12.24 7.00 -1.66
N PRO A 133 -11.66 7.64 -0.62
CA PRO A 133 -10.71 6.99 0.27
C PRO A 133 -11.26 5.68 0.83
N ARG A 134 -10.38 4.69 0.96
CA ARG A 134 -10.78 3.39 1.50
C ARG A 134 -11.17 3.53 2.98
N LEU A 135 -12.03 2.63 3.44
CA LEU A 135 -12.49 2.62 4.84
C LEU A 135 -11.32 2.67 5.84
N ASP A 136 -10.24 1.96 5.54
CA ASP A 136 -9.04 1.99 6.37
C ASP A 136 -8.42 3.40 6.49
N GLN A 137 -8.43 4.18 5.43
CA GLN A 137 -7.94 5.56 5.43
C GLN A 137 -8.88 6.50 6.20
N ILE A 138 -10.20 6.27 6.10
CA ILE A 138 -11.21 7.02 6.85
C ILE A 138 -11.09 6.72 8.35
N ILE A 139 -10.93 5.45 8.75
CA ILE A 139 -10.66 5.07 10.15
C ILE A 139 -9.39 5.74 10.66
N GLN A 140 -8.35 5.85 9.81
CA GLN A 140 -7.13 6.56 10.14
C GLN A 140 -7.42 8.02 10.49
N LEU A 141 -8.02 8.73 9.60
CA LEU A 141 -8.34 10.14 9.83
C LEU A 141 -9.21 10.31 11.10
N ASN A 142 -10.22 9.45 11.28
CA ASN A 142 -11.09 9.50 12.47
C ASN A 142 -10.32 9.25 13.77
N THR A 143 -9.34 8.34 13.75
CA THR A 143 -8.47 8.09 14.90
C THR A 143 -7.53 9.27 15.19
N GLN A 144 -6.98 9.89 14.16
CA GLN A 144 -6.15 11.10 14.30
C GLN A 144 -6.96 12.25 14.90
N MET A 145 -8.20 12.44 14.44
CA MET A 145 -9.13 13.42 15.04
C MET A 145 -9.40 13.11 16.51
N ALA A 146 -9.65 11.86 16.86
CA ALA A 146 -9.86 11.45 18.25
C ALA A 146 -8.64 11.70 19.14
N CYS A 147 -7.43 11.37 18.67
CA CYS A 147 -6.20 11.57 19.41
C CYS A 147 -5.83 13.05 19.59
N SER A 148 -6.15 13.87 18.60
CA SER A 148 -5.84 15.30 18.60
C SER A 148 -6.96 16.17 19.16
N GLY A 149 -8.14 15.59 19.46
CA GLY A 149 -9.33 16.32 19.95
C GLY A 149 -9.93 17.27 18.91
N ARG A 150 -9.81 16.95 17.61
CA ARG A 150 -10.32 17.75 16.50
C ARG A 150 -11.59 17.15 15.92
N ASP A 151 -12.54 18.02 15.52
CA ASP A 151 -13.89 17.60 15.09
C ASP A 151 -14.01 17.39 13.59
N TRP A 152 -12.98 17.73 12.82
CA TRP A 152 -12.99 17.56 11.38
C TRP A 152 -11.59 17.26 10.84
N GLY A 153 -11.57 16.71 9.63
CA GLY A 153 -10.34 16.50 8.91
C GLY A 153 -10.56 16.28 7.41
N VAL A 154 -9.49 16.29 6.66
CA VAL A 154 -9.51 16.04 5.22
C VAL A 154 -8.47 14.99 4.85
N ILE A 155 -8.86 14.09 3.94
CA ILE A 155 -7.91 13.25 3.22
C ILE A 155 -7.60 13.93 1.89
N VAL A 156 -6.33 14.26 1.67
CA VAL A 156 -5.86 14.79 0.39
C VAL A 156 -5.25 13.64 -0.40
N LYS A 157 -5.93 13.26 -1.48
CA LYS A 157 -5.58 12.07 -2.23
C LYS A 157 -4.99 12.40 -3.59
N TYR A 158 -3.81 11.85 -3.90
CA TYR A 158 -3.24 11.80 -5.24
C TYR A 158 -3.59 10.47 -5.88
N GLY A 159 -4.50 10.49 -6.85
CA GLY A 159 -5.14 9.32 -7.44
C GLY A 159 -4.42 8.70 -8.62
N LYS A 160 -5.05 7.68 -9.20
CA LYS A 160 -4.59 6.91 -10.37
C LYS A 160 -4.39 7.79 -11.61
N SER A 161 -5.29 8.74 -11.85
CA SER A 161 -5.26 9.65 -13.01
C SER A 161 -4.35 10.84 -12.80
N HIS A 162 -3.51 10.83 -11.77
CA HIS A 162 -2.58 11.91 -11.44
C HIS A 162 -3.25 13.23 -11.03
N TYR A 163 -4.48 13.17 -10.51
CA TYR A 163 -5.20 14.31 -9.96
C TYR A 163 -5.22 14.27 -8.43
N PHE A 164 -5.18 15.46 -7.85
CA PHE A 164 -5.44 15.65 -6.44
C PHE A 164 -6.93 15.81 -6.17
N SER A 165 -7.39 15.32 -5.06
CA SER A 165 -8.74 15.47 -4.57
C SER A 165 -8.76 15.66 -3.06
N VAL A 166 -9.69 16.48 -2.55
CA VAL A 166 -9.85 16.75 -1.12
C VAL A 166 -11.15 16.10 -0.66
N TRP A 167 -11.07 15.29 0.38
CA TRP A 167 -12.18 14.51 0.94
C TRP A 167 -12.39 14.92 2.39
N PRO A 168 -13.35 15.83 2.67
CA PRO A 168 -13.61 16.30 4.02
C PRO A 168 -14.51 15.33 4.79
N TYR A 169 -14.22 15.20 6.11
CA TYR A 169 -15.00 14.39 7.03
C TYR A 169 -15.18 15.11 8.36
N HIS A 170 -16.32 14.93 8.99
CA HIS A 170 -16.48 15.19 10.42
C HIS A 170 -16.01 13.98 11.22
N PHE A 171 -15.64 14.24 12.46
CA PHE A 171 -15.41 13.17 13.42
C PHE A 171 -16.67 12.31 13.57
N ASP A 172 -16.51 11.00 13.41
CA ASP A 172 -17.58 10.01 13.50
C ASP A 172 -17.46 9.28 14.85
N GLN A 173 -18.37 9.58 15.77
CA GLN A 173 -18.39 9.00 17.11
C GLN A 173 -18.70 7.49 17.08
N GLU A 174 -19.58 7.02 16.19
CA GLU A 174 -19.92 5.61 16.08
C GLU A 174 -18.72 4.79 15.59
N LEU A 175 -18.04 5.28 14.55
CA LEU A 175 -16.80 4.69 14.04
C LEU A 175 -15.70 4.68 15.11
N TRP A 176 -15.62 5.74 15.92
CA TRP A 176 -14.67 5.82 17.03
C TRP A 176 -14.99 4.80 18.13
N ASP A 177 -16.25 4.58 18.48
CA ASP A 177 -16.65 3.61 19.50
C ASP A 177 -16.35 2.16 19.07
N ILE A 178 -16.55 1.85 17.80
CA ILE A 178 -16.13 0.57 17.20
C ILE A 178 -14.59 0.44 17.28
N THR A 179 -13.87 1.50 16.92
CA THR A 179 -12.41 1.53 16.94
C THR A 179 -11.86 1.34 18.35
N LYS A 180 -12.44 2.03 19.37
CA LYS A 180 -12.07 1.85 20.78
C LYS A 180 -12.24 0.40 21.24
N THR A 181 -13.34 -0.23 20.87
CA THR A 181 -13.60 -1.64 21.21
C THR A 181 -12.52 -2.55 20.65
N ALA A 182 -12.17 -2.35 19.37
CA ALA A 182 -11.13 -3.13 18.72
C ALA A 182 -9.73 -2.91 19.33
N ILE A 183 -9.41 -1.67 19.74
CA ILE A 183 -8.16 -1.35 20.43
C ILE A 183 -8.09 -2.03 21.79
N THR A 184 -9.18 -1.98 22.54
CA THR A 184 -9.26 -2.61 23.87
C THR A 184 -9.07 -4.12 23.77
N GLU A 185 -9.76 -4.78 22.84
CA GLU A 185 -9.57 -6.21 22.55
C GLU A 185 -8.10 -6.54 22.19
N PHE A 186 -7.51 -5.70 21.36
CA PHE A 186 -6.11 -5.92 20.94
C PHE A 186 -5.14 -5.88 22.13
N TRP A 187 -5.29 -4.87 23.00
CA TRP A 187 -4.44 -4.75 24.18
C TRP A 187 -4.66 -5.90 25.16
N ASP A 188 -5.89 -6.35 25.35
CA ASP A 188 -6.18 -7.54 26.17
C ASP A 188 -5.44 -8.75 25.64
N LYS A 189 -5.47 -8.97 24.31
CA LYS A 189 -4.75 -10.09 23.67
C LYS A 189 -3.23 -9.94 23.73
N VAL A 190 -2.69 -8.73 23.67
CA VAL A 190 -1.25 -8.47 23.80
C VAL A 190 -0.79 -8.71 25.24
N GLU A 191 -1.51 -8.20 26.23
CA GLU A 191 -1.13 -8.25 27.63
C GLU A 191 -1.24 -9.67 28.20
N ASN A 192 -2.25 -10.43 27.76
CA ASN A 192 -2.48 -11.80 28.19
C ASN A 192 -1.85 -12.87 27.27
N ASP A 193 -1.12 -12.45 26.24
CA ASP A 193 -0.51 -13.32 25.22
C ASP A 193 -1.52 -14.28 24.55
N ILE A 194 -2.74 -13.79 24.31
CA ILE A 194 -3.83 -14.56 23.68
C ILE A 194 -3.76 -14.37 22.16
N PRO A 195 -3.54 -15.43 21.37
CA PRO A 195 -3.53 -15.31 19.92
C PRO A 195 -4.93 -15.00 19.36
N TYR A 196 -4.95 -14.36 18.17
CA TYR A 196 -6.16 -14.29 17.38
C TYR A 196 -6.41 -15.62 16.69
N ASP A 197 -7.69 -16.00 16.58
CA ASP A 197 -8.07 -17.17 15.80
C ASP A 197 -7.62 -16.99 14.34
N PRO A 198 -7.16 -18.07 13.68
CA PRO A 198 -6.85 -18.02 12.27
C PRO A 198 -8.08 -17.54 11.49
N ILE A 199 -7.88 -16.54 10.61
CA ILE A 199 -8.96 -16.10 9.71
C ILE A 199 -9.23 -17.26 8.75
N GLU A 200 -10.30 -18.00 8.98
CA GLU A 200 -10.82 -18.92 7.97
C GLU A 200 -11.33 -18.08 6.79
N VAL A 201 -10.53 -17.95 5.77
CA VAL A 201 -11.00 -17.44 4.49
C VAL A 201 -11.98 -18.47 3.92
N LYS A 202 -13.25 -18.37 4.32
CA LYS A 202 -14.31 -19.10 3.64
C LYS A 202 -14.26 -18.68 2.18
N LYS A 203 -13.76 -19.56 1.32
CA LYS A 203 -13.92 -19.34 -0.12
C LYS A 203 -15.42 -19.15 -0.35
N PRO A 204 -15.83 -18.04 -0.98
CA PRO A 204 -17.24 -17.86 -1.30
C PRO A 204 -17.70 -19.11 -2.06
N GLU A 205 -18.82 -19.67 -1.66
CA GLU A 205 -19.42 -20.78 -2.37
C GLU A 205 -19.63 -20.34 -3.83
N PRO A 206 -19.31 -21.21 -4.81
CA PRO A 206 -19.48 -20.85 -6.19
C PRO A 206 -20.98 -20.61 -6.45
N ILE A 207 -21.29 -19.36 -6.78
CA ILE A 207 -22.65 -18.96 -7.15
C ILE A 207 -22.85 -19.34 -8.61
N GLU A 208 -23.91 -20.10 -8.92
CA GLU A 208 -24.30 -20.34 -10.29
C GLU A 208 -24.85 -19.03 -10.88
N LEU A 209 -24.10 -18.46 -11.82
CA LEU A 209 -24.45 -17.19 -12.47
C LEU A 209 -25.86 -17.21 -13.09
N GLU A 210 -26.29 -18.36 -13.54
CA GLU A 210 -27.62 -18.59 -14.16
C GLU A 210 -28.78 -18.32 -13.18
N THR A 211 -28.53 -18.41 -11.87
CA THR A 211 -29.54 -18.09 -10.84
C THR A 211 -29.72 -16.59 -10.63
N PHE A 212 -28.73 -15.79 -10.99
CA PHE A 212 -28.73 -14.34 -10.77
C PHE A 212 -28.92 -13.52 -12.04
N ILE A 213 -28.49 -14.03 -13.18
CA ILE A 213 -28.57 -13.37 -14.48
C ILE A 213 -29.57 -14.13 -15.34
N ASN A 214 -30.78 -13.63 -15.43
CA ASN A 214 -31.85 -14.22 -16.25
C ASN A 214 -31.67 -13.95 -17.77
N ASP A 215 -30.40 -13.75 -18.20
CA ASP A 215 -30.01 -13.50 -19.58
C ASP A 215 -28.92 -14.48 -20.02
N LYS A 216 -29.34 -15.43 -20.89
CA LYS A 216 -28.46 -16.45 -21.43
C LYS A 216 -27.31 -15.90 -22.27
N ASP A 217 -27.48 -14.75 -22.92
CA ASP A 217 -26.43 -14.16 -23.76
C ASP A 217 -25.34 -13.49 -22.94
N THR A 218 -25.71 -12.82 -21.88
CA THR A 218 -24.74 -12.27 -20.88
C THR A 218 -23.97 -13.40 -20.20
N THR A 219 -24.62 -14.48 -19.78
CA THR A 219 -23.96 -15.65 -19.18
C THR A 219 -22.97 -16.30 -20.15
N LYS A 220 -23.33 -16.50 -21.41
CA LYS A 220 -22.43 -17.01 -22.46
C LYS A 220 -21.25 -16.07 -22.71
N HIS A 221 -21.50 -14.75 -22.70
CA HIS A 221 -20.44 -13.75 -22.87
C HIS A 221 -19.41 -13.80 -21.74
N ILE A 222 -19.86 -13.82 -20.48
CA ILE A 222 -18.99 -13.95 -19.29
C ILE A 222 -18.19 -15.25 -19.34
N HIS A 223 -18.84 -16.38 -19.68
CA HIS A 223 -18.14 -17.66 -19.83
C HIS A 223 -17.02 -17.59 -20.89
N ARG A 224 -17.30 -16.98 -22.06
CA ARG A 224 -16.31 -16.77 -23.12
C ARG A 224 -15.14 -15.92 -22.66
N LEU A 225 -15.39 -14.83 -21.92
CA LEU A 225 -14.35 -13.98 -21.35
C LEU A 225 -13.49 -14.75 -20.34
N ALA A 226 -14.09 -15.50 -19.43
CA ALA A 226 -13.38 -16.33 -18.47
C ALA A 226 -12.49 -17.38 -19.14
N LYS A 227 -12.99 -18.02 -20.20
CA LYS A 227 -12.22 -18.99 -21.01
C LYS A 227 -11.02 -18.33 -21.70
N ASN A 228 -11.20 -17.12 -22.23
CA ASN A 228 -10.11 -16.36 -22.85
C ASN A 228 -9.04 -15.97 -21.83
N ILE A 229 -9.43 -15.48 -20.65
CA ILE A 229 -8.49 -15.17 -19.57
C ILE A 229 -7.68 -16.42 -19.20
N LYS A 230 -8.33 -17.56 -19.01
CA LYS A 230 -7.64 -18.81 -18.67
C LYS A 230 -6.66 -19.25 -19.77
N LYS A 231 -7.02 -19.09 -21.04
CA LYS A 231 -6.15 -19.39 -22.20
C LYS A 231 -4.92 -18.47 -22.22
N HIS A 232 -5.11 -17.16 -22.06
CA HIS A 232 -4.00 -16.21 -22.06
C HIS A 232 -3.05 -16.39 -20.87
N ARG A 233 -3.58 -16.70 -19.68
CA ARG A 233 -2.74 -17.04 -18.52
C ARG A 233 -1.89 -18.28 -18.75
N LYS A 234 -2.49 -19.35 -19.33
CA LYS A 234 -1.76 -20.57 -19.67
C LYS A 234 -0.67 -20.32 -20.72
N ASN A 235 -0.96 -19.51 -21.74
CA ASN A 235 0.04 -19.14 -22.74
C ASN A 235 1.19 -18.35 -22.15
N ALA A 236 0.89 -17.36 -21.30
CA ALA A 236 1.93 -16.57 -20.60
C ALA A 236 2.84 -17.43 -19.71
N GLU A 237 2.27 -18.42 -19.05
CA GLU A 237 3.05 -19.36 -18.22
C GLU A 237 3.93 -20.28 -19.09
N THR A 238 3.39 -20.73 -20.24
CA THR A 238 4.14 -21.54 -21.21
C THR A 238 5.30 -20.75 -21.83
N GLU A 239 5.05 -19.50 -22.26
CA GLU A 239 6.05 -18.61 -22.81
C GLU A 239 7.15 -18.30 -21.79
N LYS A 240 6.79 -18.07 -20.53
CA LYS A 240 7.75 -17.86 -19.45
C LYS A 240 8.63 -19.11 -19.26
N LYS A 241 8.03 -20.30 -19.24
CA LYS A 241 8.81 -21.54 -19.09
C LYS A 241 9.78 -21.74 -20.25
N LEU A 242 9.35 -21.49 -21.51
CA LEU A 242 10.23 -21.56 -22.68
C LEU A 242 11.39 -20.57 -22.61
N ALA A 243 11.13 -19.36 -22.10
CA ALA A 243 12.17 -18.35 -21.90
C ALA A 243 13.19 -18.77 -20.81
N ASP A 244 12.71 -19.34 -19.71
CA ASP A 244 13.57 -19.84 -18.62
C ASP A 244 14.42 -21.04 -19.10
N ASP A 245 13.86 -21.97 -19.87
CA ASP A 245 14.56 -23.11 -20.42
C ASP A 245 15.63 -22.65 -21.44
N ALA A 246 15.31 -21.68 -22.31
CA ALA A 246 16.26 -21.12 -23.27
C ALA A 246 17.41 -20.39 -22.54
N LYS A 247 17.11 -19.66 -21.49
CA LYS A 247 18.11 -18.99 -20.65
C LYS A 247 19.08 -20.00 -20.04
N GLN A 248 18.56 -21.09 -19.46
CA GLN A 248 19.38 -22.13 -18.86
C GLN A 248 20.31 -22.78 -19.88
N GLN A 249 19.82 -23.08 -21.08
CA GLN A 249 20.65 -23.65 -22.14
C GLN A 249 21.82 -22.71 -22.56
N ILE A 250 21.59 -21.40 -22.63
CA ILE A 250 22.64 -20.43 -22.93
C ILE A 250 23.67 -20.42 -21.80
N GLU A 251 23.26 -20.39 -20.54
CA GLU A 251 24.14 -20.43 -19.38
C GLU A 251 24.99 -21.71 -19.37
N ASP A 252 24.42 -22.87 -19.68
CA ASP A 252 25.12 -24.15 -19.75
C ASP A 252 26.18 -24.15 -20.85
N TYR A 253 25.86 -23.59 -22.06
CA TYR A 253 26.84 -23.41 -23.14
C TYR A 253 27.99 -22.50 -22.74
N PHE A 254 27.71 -21.38 -22.08
CA PHE A 254 28.72 -20.43 -21.66
C PHE A 254 29.66 -21.03 -20.61
N ASN A 255 29.09 -21.78 -19.65
CA ASN A 255 29.88 -22.49 -18.64
C ASN A 255 30.76 -23.62 -19.27
N ALA A 256 30.20 -24.40 -20.20
CA ALA A 256 30.91 -25.46 -20.88
C ALA A 256 32.10 -24.94 -21.75
N LEU A 257 31.99 -23.72 -22.29
CA LEU A 257 33.00 -23.08 -23.08
C LEU A 257 33.92 -22.14 -22.27
N GLU A 258 33.70 -22.02 -20.97
CA GLU A 258 34.43 -21.12 -20.05
C GLU A 258 34.42 -19.65 -20.48
N ILE A 259 33.41 -19.21 -21.21
CA ILE A 259 33.27 -17.84 -21.71
C ILE A 259 32.27 -17.05 -20.88
N LYS A 260 32.54 -15.75 -20.71
CA LYS A 260 31.65 -14.82 -19.98
C LYS A 260 30.82 -13.92 -20.88
N SER A 261 31.18 -13.78 -22.13
CA SER A 261 30.41 -13.00 -23.10
C SER A 261 30.69 -13.43 -24.53
N ALA A 262 29.67 -13.31 -25.39
CA ALA A 262 29.77 -13.58 -26.81
C ALA A 262 28.89 -12.62 -27.62
N THR A 263 29.30 -12.29 -28.85
CA THR A 263 28.45 -11.60 -29.82
C THR A 263 28.00 -12.61 -30.86
N VAL A 264 26.70 -12.85 -30.92
CA VAL A 264 26.09 -13.80 -31.86
C VAL A 264 25.51 -13.04 -33.04
N ARG A 265 25.84 -13.48 -34.25
CA ARG A 265 25.28 -12.93 -35.50
C ARG A 265 24.21 -13.88 -36.03
N SER A 266 23.07 -13.33 -36.41
CA SER A 266 22.07 -14.11 -37.15
C SER A 266 22.58 -14.38 -38.57
N HIS A 267 22.46 -15.63 -39.02
CA HIS A 267 22.80 -15.97 -40.42
C HIS A 267 21.74 -15.44 -41.41
N TYR A 268 20.56 -15.09 -40.95
CA TYR A 268 19.43 -14.69 -41.80
C TYR A 268 19.07 -13.19 -41.70
N LYS A 269 19.56 -12.50 -40.70
CA LYS A 269 19.33 -11.07 -40.49
C LYS A 269 20.62 -10.39 -40.10
N LYS A 270 20.75 -9.08 -40.43
CA LYS A 270 21.93 -8.28 -40.07
C LYS A 270 22.05 -7.98 -38.58
N ASP A 271 21.14 -8.53 -37.78
CA ASP A 271 21.02 -8.27 -36.33
C ASP A 271 22.19 -8.96 -35.59
N LYS A 272 22.76 -8.26 -34.65
CA LYS A 272 23.79 -8.77 -33.73
C LYS A 272 23.21 -8.69 -32.31
N ILE A 273 23.39 -9.77 -31.58
CA ILE A 273 22.99 -9.84 -30.17
C ILE A 273 24.26 -10.09 -29.35
N LYS A 274 24.51 -9.24 -28.38
CA LYS A 274 25.58 -9.44 -27.38
C LYS A 274 24.95 -10.11 -26.14
N ILE A 275 25.54 -11.23 -25.76
CA ILE A 275 25.11 -12.01 -24.59
C ILE A 275 26.28 -12.01 -23.60
N SER A 276 26.02 -11.72 -22.32
CA SER A 276 27.03 -11.75 -21.27
C SER A 276 26.50 -12.32 -19.97
N LEU A 277 27.34 -13.06 -19.26
CA LEU A 277 27.10 -13.47 -17.87
C LEU A 277 27.72 -12.41 -16.96
N GLN A 278 26.90 -11.74 -16.16
CA GLN A 278 27.34 -10.77 -15.17
C GLN A 278 27.31 -11.41 -13.80
N GLU A 279 28.42 -11.40 -13.09
CA GLU A 279 28.46 -11.82 -11.71
C GLU A 279 27.80 -10.75 -10.82
N VAL A 280 26.73 -11.15 -10.15
CA VAL A 280 26.05 -10.31 -9.17
C VAL A 280 26.50 -10.73 -7.78
N VAL A 281 27.37 -9.93 -7.18
CA VAL A 281 27.77 -10.14 -5.78
C VAL A 281 26.83 -9.41 -4.87
N THR A 282 26.02 -10.14 -4.10
CA THR A 282 25.21 -9.58 -3.02
C THR A 282 26.10 -9.36 -1.81
N LYS A 283 26.33 -8.10 -1.43
CA LYS A 283 27.06 -7.75 -0.20
C LYS A 283 26.31 -8.32 1.01
N SER A 284 27.03 -8.97 1.92
CA SER A 284 26.47 -9.35 3.23
C SER A 284 26.00 -8.08 3.96
N LYS A 285 24.78 -8.07 4.47
CA LYS A 285 24.34 -7.00 5.37
C LYS A 285 25.13 -7.12 6.69
N PRO A 286 25.57 -6.00 7.28
CA PRO A 286 26.21 -6.05 8.60
C PRO A 286 25.24 -6.65 9.63
N GLU A 287 25.80 -7.44 10.53
CA GLU A 287 25.08 -8.16 11.58
C GLU A 287 24.22 -7.24 12.44
N HIS A 288 22.91 -7.51 12.45
CA HIS A 288 22.06 -7.28 13.60
C HIS A 288 21.37 -8.61 13.93
N THR A 289 21.92 -9.32 14.92
CA THR A 289 21.32 -10.39 15.75
C THR A 289 20.53 -11.54 15.10
N VAL A 290 20.61 -11.72 13.78
CA VAL A 290 20.24 -12.94 13.07
C VAL A 290 21.50 -13.42 12.35
N PRO A 291 21.83 -14.74 12.33
CA PRO A 291 23.00 -15.21 11.62
C PRO A 291 23.03 -14.64 10.19
N ALA A 292 24.12 -13.96 9.85
CA ALA A 292 24.27 -13.35 8.54
C ALA A 292 24.06 -14.44 7.46
N LYS A 293 23.14 -14.22 6.53
CA LYS A 293 23.10 -15.06 5.33
C LYS A 293 24.45 -14.90 4.63
N PRO A 294 25.12 -15.99 4.29
CA PRO A 294 26.39 -15.91 3.59
C PRO A 294 26.20 -15.12 2.31
N SER A 295 27.23 -14.34 1.93
CA SER A 295 27.26 -13.64 0.65
C SER A 295 27.07 -14.67 -0.46
N SER A 296 26.05 -14.51 -1.30
CA SER A 296 25.84 -15.36 -2.47
C SER A 296 26.19 -14.58 -3.72
N SER A 297 27.00 -15.17 -4.59
CA SER A 297 27.19 -14.69 -5.95
C SER A 297 26.39 -15.57 -6.91
N TYR A 298 25.76 -14.96 -7.88
CA TYR A 298 25.09 -15.66 -8.98
C TYR A 298 25.36 -14.95 -10.30
N ASN A 299 25.39 -15.72 -11.38
CA ASN A 299 25.53 -15.17 -12.72
C ASN A 299 24.17 -14.72 -13.25
N LYS A 300 24.10 -13.47 -13.73
CA LYS A 300 22.94 -12.92 -14.42
C LYS A 300 23.18 -12.90 -15.91
N LEU A 301 22.32 -13.56 -16.69
CA LEU A 301 22.33 -13.47 -18.13
C LEU A 301 21.80 -12.11 -18.58
N VAL A 302 22.59 -11.38 -19.38
CA VAL A 302 22.20 -10.11 -19.97
C VAL A 302 22.27 -10.25 -21.50
N ILE A 303 21.18 -9.87 -22.16
CA ILE A 303 21.05 -9.89 -23.62
C ILE A 303 20.80 -8.46 -24.08
N GLU A 304 21.66 -7.94 -24.94
CA GLU A 304 21.57 -6.57 -25.47
C GLU A 304 21.53 -6.61 -26.99
N GLU A 305 20.63 -5.83 -27.59
CA GLU A 305 20.66 -5.59 -29.04
C GLU A 305 21.80 -4.62 -29.38
N VAL A 306 22.60 -4.98 -30.36
CA VAL A 306 23.67 -4.11 -30.85
C VAL A 306 23.14 -3.29 -32.04
N THR A 307 22.83 -2.03 -31.77
CA THR A 307 22.51 -1.07 -32.83
C THR A 307 23.77 -0.87 -33.72
N ASN A 308 23.64 -1.11 -35.02
CA ASN A 308 24.68 -0.75 -35.97
C ASN A 308 24.67 0.78 -36.13
N GLU A 309 25.73 1.45 -35.67
CA GLU A 309 26.07 2.79 -36.15
C GLU A 309 26.52 2.73 -37.61
#